data_f9e212632c2dab27b2ddf4cd9624dcd0
#
_entry.id   f9e212632c2dab27b2ddf4cd9624dcd0
#
_cell.length_a   1.000
_cell.length_b   1.000
_cell.length_c   1.000
_cell.angle_alpha   90.00
_cell.angle_beta   90.00
_cell.angle_gamma   90.00
#
_symmetry.space_group_name_H-M   'P 1'
#
loop_
_entity.id
_entity.type
_entity.pdbx_description
1 polymer ?
#
loop_
_entity_poly.entity_id
_entity_poly.type
_entity_poly.pdbx_seq_one_letter_code
_entity_poly.pdbx_strand_id
1 'polypeptide(L)'
;MKKNILILCMLGASALTANGQTLLKGTKFTDNWSFGINGGVTTPMTHSAFWKNSRPAVGIELSKRITPVLSLGTSVMGHINTSSSKTAFDASNVELLSKFNMMNLFAGYPGTPRTFEMEAVVGVGWLHGYVNGTGDDNPWGTRLGVNFNFNIGKEKAWAISLKPSLVYDMEGDFNRHKSRFNANNARVELLAGIVYYIKGSSGRHHATLVKEYNQTEVDNLNTSVNRLRDQLLDSRKQTEEAIGRAGMLQKQLAECQSKKPVIETVIEKAKTLESIVTFRQGSSKV
;
A
#
# COMPACT_ATOMS: atom_id res chain seq x y z
N MET A 1 -23.51 -5.67 32.84
CA MET A 1 -22.49 -6.26 31.94
C MET A 1 -22.65 -5.83 30.48
N LYS A 2 -23.86 -5.76 29.89
CA LYS A 2 -24.06 -5.33 28.48
C LYS A 2 -23.52 -3.93 28.16
N LYS A 3 -23.62 -2.97 29.08
CA LYS A 3 -23.08 -1.60 28.93
C LYS A 3 -21.54 -1.56 28.87
N ASN A 4 -20.88 -2.45 29.61
CA ASN A 4 -19.40 -2.46 29.70
C ASN A 4 -18.73 -3.04 28.44
N ILE A 5 -19.39 -3.99 27.77
CA ILE A 5 -18.90 -4.56 26.49
C ILE A 5 -19.02 -3.50 25.38
N LEU A 6 -20.15 -2.78 25.34
CA LEU A 6 -20.36 -1.71 24.37
C LEU A 6 -19.35 -0.56 24.57
N ILE A 7 -19.07 -0.22 25.83
CA ILE A 7 -18.06 0.79 26.20
C ILE A 7 -16.66 0.31 25.83
N LEU A 8 -16.33 -0.96 26.02
CA LEU A 8 -15.04 -1.53 25.64
C LEU A 8 -14.84 -1.52 24.11
N CYS A 9 -15.88 -1.85 23.35
CA CYS A 9 -15.87 -1.74 21.89
C CYS A 9 -15.75 -0.27 21.41
N MET A 10 -16.43 0.67 22.06
CA MET A 10 -16.31 2.10 21.73
C MET A 10 -14.96 2.70 22.15
N LEU A 11 -14.41 2.30 23.29
CA LEU A 11 -13.07 2.70 23.74
C LEU A 11 -11.97 2.10 22.83
N GLY A 12 -12.12 0.87 22.37
CA GLY A 12 -11.25 0.26 21.36
C GLY A 12 -11.29 1.02 20.04
N ALA A 13 -12.46 1.43 19.60
CA ALA A 13 -12.62 2.24 18.39
C ALA A 13 -12.01 3.64 18.51
N SER A 14 -12.12 4.29 19.68
CA SER A 14 -11.56 5.64 19.91
C SER A 14 -10.05 5.63 20.11
N ALA A 15 -9.47 4.61 20.72
CA ALA A 15 -8.02 4.46 20.84
C ALA A 15 -7.31 4.26 19.47
N LEU A 16 -8.02 3.71 18.48
CA LEU A 16 -7.52 3.56 17.12
C LEU A 16 -7.48 4.87 16.33
N THR A 17 -8.14 5.93 16.80
CA THR A 17 -8.16 7.24 16.14
C THR A 17 -7.04 8.19 16.60
N ALA A 18 -6.31 7.84 17.67
CA ALA A 18 -5.34 8.75 18.30
C ALA A 18 -3.96 8.80 17.63
N ASN A 19 -3.63 7.85 16.76
CA ASN A 19 -2.39 7.88 15.98
C ASN A 19 -2.72 8.33 14.56
N GLY A 20 -2.30 9.54 14.20
CA GLY A 20 -2.47 10.24 12.93
C GLY A 20 -3.18 9.45 11.84
N GLN A 21 -4.45 9.74 11.60
CA GLN A 21 -5.28 9.03 10.62
C GLN A 21 -4.70 9.25 9.23
N THR A 22 -3.88 8.31 8.78
CA THR A 22 -3.59 8.22 7.35
C THR A 22 -4.88 7.82 6.65
N LEU A 23 -5.55 8.79 6.02
CA LEU A 23 -6.78 8.54 5.29
C LEU A 23 -6.48 7.67 4.07
N LEU A 24 -7.30 6.65 3.87
CA LEU A 24 -7.24 5.86 2.65
C LEU A 24 -7.72 6.69 1.45
N LYS A 25 -6.98 6.63 0.37
CA LYS A 25 -7.40 7.18 -0.92
C LYS A 25 -8.50 6.28 -1.51
N GLY A 26 -9.56 6.89 -2.03
CA GLY A 26 -10.68 6.13 -2.57
C GLY A 26 -11.72 5.86 -1.50
N THR A 27 -12.62 6.84 -1.31
CA THR A 27 -13.72 6.78 -0.35
C THR A 27 -15.04 6.34 -0.99
N LYS A 28 -15.00 5.93 -2.29
CA LYS A 28 -16.20 5.42 -2.96
C LYS A 28 -16.63 4.12 -2.31
N PHE A 29 -17.94 3.88 -2.32
CA PHE A 29 -18.51 2.64 -1.76
C PHE A 29 -17.89 1.37 -2.37
N THR A 30 -17.54 1.42 -3.65
CA THR A 30 -16.96 0.30 -4.41
C THR A 30 -15.49 0.02 -4.11
N ASP A 31 -14.80 0.90 -3.36
CA ASP A 31 -13.35 0.76 -3.11
C ASP A 31 -13.06 -0.11 -1.89
N ASN A 32 -11.88 -0.74 -1.92
CA ASN A 32 -11.30 -1.48 -0.79
C ASN A 32 -12.10 -2.73 -0.36
N TRP A 33 -12.84 -3.33 -1.28
CA TRP A 33 -13.51 -4.59 -1.05
C TRP A 33 -12.60 -5.78 -1.30
N SER A 34 -12.85 -6.86 -0.57
CA SER A 34 -12.22 -8.16 -0.79
C SER A 34 -13.26 -9.27 -0.68
N PHE A 35 -13.08 -10.28 -1.51
CA PHE A 35 -13.90 -11.49 -1.52
C PHE A 35 -13.01 -12.70 -1.24
N GLY A 36 -13.43 -13.57 -0.34
CA GLY A 36 -12.70 -14.76 0.05
C GLY A 36 -13.55 -16.02 -0.04
N ILE A 37 -12.91 -17.13 -0.43
CA ILE A 37 -13.46 -18.47 -0.34
C ILE A 37 -12.65 -19.20 0.70
N ASN A 38 -13.32 -19.84 1.67
CA ASN A 38 -12.72 -20.49 2.81
C ASN A 38 -13.11 -21.96 2.82
N GLY A 39 -12.19 -22.82 3.20
CA GLY A 39 -12.43 -24.24 3.43
C GLY A 39 -11.56 -24.74 4.56
N GLY A 40 -12.01 -25.73 5.28
CA GLY A 40 -11.26 -26.29 6.41
C GLY A 40 -12.08 -27.22 7.26
N VAL A 41 -11.82 -27.17 8.55
CA VAL A 41 -12.46 -28.07 9.54
C VAL A 41 -12.94 -27.29 10.77
N THR A 42 -14.04 -27.76 11.32
CA THR A 42 -14.55 -27.34 12.63
C THR A 42 -14.65 -28.53 13.56
N THR A 43 -14.42 -28.33 14.85
CA THR A 43 -14.51 -29.37 15.87
C THR A 43 -14.94 -28.78 17.21
N PRO A 44 -15.72 -29.49 18.05
CA PRO A 44 -15.99 -29.06 19.41
C PRO A 44 -14.71 -28.80 20.18
N MET A 45 -14.67 -27.75 21.00
CA MET A 45 -13.50 -27.38 21.78
C MET A 45 -13.21 -28.36 22.94
N THR A 46 -14.26 -28.90 23.54
CA THR A 46 -14.17 -29.78 24.73
C THR A 46 -14.93 -31.08 24.53
N HIS A 47 -14.63 -32.07 25.38
CA HIS A 47 -15.32 -33.37 25.42
C HIS A 47 -15.27 -34.17 24.10
N SER A 48 -14.25 -33.93 23.28
CA SER A 48 -14.17 -34.52 21.96
C SER A 48 -12.71 -34.72 21.51
N ALA A 49 -12.46 -35.84 20.83
CA ALA A 49 -11.17 -35.99 20.15
C ALA A 49 -11.14 -35.09 18.91
N PHE A 50 -10.21 -34.16 18.87
CA PHE A 50 -10.13 -33.11 17.88
C PHE A 50 -10.31 -33.63 16.42
N TRP A 51 -9.50 -34.59 16.01
CA TRP A 51 -9.54 -35.09 14.64
C TRP A 51 -10.72 -36.04 14.36
N LYS A 52 -11.14 -36.83 15.37
CA LYS A 52 -12.21 -37.80 15.21
C LYS A 52 -13.57 -37.13 14.97
N ASN A 53 -13.80 -36.00 15.61
CA ASN A 53 -15.08 -35.25 15.52
C ASN A 53 -14.96 -33.97 14.67
N SER A 54 -13.86 -33.84 13.92
CA SER A 54 -13.73 -32.74 12.99
C SER A 54 -14.67 -32.93 11.80
N ARG A 55 -15.30 -31.81 11.36
CA ARG A 55 -16.23 -31.74 10.25
C ARG A 55 -15.70 -30.79 9.21
N PRO A 56 -15.82 -31.10 7.92
CA PRO A 56 -15.51 -30.14 6.88
C PRO A 56 -16.37 -28.87 7.00
N ALA A 57 -15.77 -27.73 6.77
CA ALA A 57 -16.43 -26.43 6.75
C ALA A 57 -16.03 -25.71 5.46
N VAL A 58 -17.00 -25.12 4.79
CA VAL A 58 -16.80 -24.33 3.57
C VAL A 58 -17.60 -23.05 3.66
N GLY A 59 -17.12 -21.98 3.06
CA GLY A 59 -17.85 -20.72 3.07
C GLY A 59 -17.20 -19.61 2.27
N ILE A 60 -17.87 -18.49 2.29
CA ILE A 60 -17.46 -17.26 1.62
C ILE A 60 -17.37 -16.12 2.59
N GLU A 61 -16.56 -15.14 2.27
CA GLU A 61 -16.37 -13.94 3.07
C GLU A 61 -16.29 -12.73 2.15
N LEU A 62 -17.03 -11.69 2.49
CA LEU A 62 -16.97 -10.40 1.83
C LEU A 62 -16.54 -9.36 2.85
N SER A 63 -15.52 -8.57 2.57
CA SER A 63 -15.02 -7.58 3.53
C SER A 63 -14.66 -6.28 2.83
N LYS A 64 -14.78 -5.17 3.58
CA LYS A 64 -14.41 -3.84 3.16
C LYS A 64 -13.41 -3.25 4.15
N ARG A 65 -12.26 -2.81 3.66
CA ARG A 65 -11.29 -2.08 4.47
C ARG A 65 -11.76 -0.63 4.63
N ILE A 66 -11.99 -0.22 5.87
CA ILE A 66 -12.47 1.12 6.23
C ILE A 66 -11.30 2.06 6.55
N THR A 67 -10.31 1.55 7.32
CA THR A 67 -9.06 2.25 7.61
C THR A 67 -7.88 1.33 7.30
N PRO A 68 -6.64 1.79 7.34
CA PRO A 68 -5.48 0.91 7.20
C PRO A 68 -5.47 -0.24 8.20
N VAL A 69 -6.09 -0.05 9.38
CA VAL A 69 -6.11 -1.01 10.48
C VAL A 69 -7.40 -1.81 10.52
N LEU A 70 -8.56 -1.17 10.26
CA LEU A 70 -9.89 -1.76 10.44
C LEU A 70 -10.52 -2.17 9.11
N SER A 71 -11.00 -3.40 9.05
CA SER A 71 -11.89 -3.90 8.00
C SER A 71 -13.17 -4.45 8.63
N LEU A 72 -14.30 -4.22 7.98
CA LEU A 72 -15.58 -4.81 8.33
C LEU A 72 -15.98 -5.79 7.24
N GLY A 73 -16.63 -6.88 7.61
CA GLY A 73 -17.03 -7.90 6.65
C GLY A 73 -18.20 -8.75 7.14
N THR A 74 -18.63 -9.63 6.27
CA THR A 74 -19.57 -10.70 6.57
C THR A 74 -19.02 -12.02 6.09
N SER A 75 -19.29 -13.08 6.83
CA SER A 75 -18.93 -14.46 6.50
C SER A 75 -20.17 -15.33 6.55
N VAL A 76 -20.27 -16.22 5.56
CA VAL A 76 -21.29 -17.28 5.52
C VAL A 76 -20.55 -18.60 5.41
N MET A 77 -20.76 -19.49 6.38
CA MET A 77 -20.12 -20.79 6.47
C MET A 77 -21.15 -21.91 6.55
N GLY A 78 -20.88 -23.01 5.93
CA GLY A 78 -21.62 -24.25 6.04
C GLY A 78 -20.73 -25.38 6.57
N HIS A 79 -21.23 -26.14 7.52
CA HIS A 79 -20.56 -27.30 8.10
C HIS A 79 -21.19 -28.57 7.53
N ILE A 80 -20.35 -29.45 7.00
CA ILE A 80 -20.81 -30.63 6.24
C ILE A 80 -20.85 -31.84 7.17
N ASN A 81 -22.03 -32.38 7.39
CA ASN A 81 -22.21 -33.67 8.06
C ASN A 81 -23.60 -34.25 7.75
N THR A 82 -23.61 -35.27 6.94
CA THR A 82 -24.84 -35.94 6.49
C THR A 82 -25.39 -36.95 7.52
N SER A 83 -24.68 -37.20 8.63
CA SER A 83 -25.16 -38.15 9.66
C SER A 83 -26.12 -37.51 10.64
N SER A 84 -26.05 -36.20 10.86
CA SER A 84 -26.92 -35.47 11.81
C SER A 84 -28.12 -34.82 11.12
N SER A 85 -28.02 -34.48 9.85
CA SER A 85 -29.09 -33.86 9.10
C SER A 85 -29.36 -34.65 7.79
N LYS A 86 -30.59 -34.51 7.25
CA LYS A 86 -30.94 -35.06 5.94
C LYS A 86 -30.40 -34.21 4.78
N THR A 87 -29.83 -33.04 5.07
CA THR A 87 -29.21 -32.11 4.13
C THR A 87 -27.70 -32.30 4.09
N ALA A 88 -27.01 -31.72 3.13
CA ALA A 88 -25.56 -31.76 3.06
C ALA A 88 -24.88 -30.99 4.21
N PHE A 89 -25.56 -29.99 4.77
CA PHE A 89 -25.09 -29.19 5.90
C PHE A 89 -25.83 -29.60 7.17
N ASP A 90 -25.09 -29.80 8.26
CA ASP A 90 -25.67 -29.99 9.59
C ASP A 90 -25.68 -28.69 10.42
N ALA A 91 -24.90 -27.71 10.04
CA ALA A 91 -24.94 -26.37 10.62
C ALA A 91 -24.50 -25.32 9.58
N SER A 92 -24.96 -24.11 9.78
CA SER A 92 -24.49 -22.93 9.07
C SER A 92 -24.32 -21.76 10.02
N ASN A 93 -23.50 -20.77 9.65
CA ASN A 93 -23.39 -19.52 10.36
C ASN A 93 -23.28 -18.34 9.39
N VAL A 94 -23.90 -17.24 9.81
CA VAL A 94 -23.81 -15.95 9.13
C VAL A 94 -23.32 -14.93 10.16
N GLU A 95 -22.18 -14.34 9.92
CA GLU A 95 -21.48 -13.49 10.90
C GLU A 95 -21.08 -12.16 10.31
N LEU A 96 -21.16 -11.13 11.13
CA LEU A 96 -20.51 -9.84 10.90
C LEU A 96 -19.14 -9.87 11.57
N LEU A 97 -18.12 -9.48 10.83
CA LEU A 97 -16.73 -9.54 11.25
C LEU A 97 -16.12 -8.15 11.34
N SER A 98 -15.38 -7.90 12.41
CA SER A 98 -14.43 -6.79 12.55
C SER A 98 -13.03 -7.38 12.54
N LYS A 99 -12.19 -6.92 11.61
CA LYS A 99 -10.82 -7.41 11.43
C LYS A 99 -9.85 -6.26 11.66
N PHE A 100 -8.88 -6.47 12.54
CA PHE A 100 -7.89 -5.49 12.94
C PHE A 100 -6.52 -5.95 12.44
N ASN A 101 -5.94 -5.25 11.47
CA ASN A 101 -4.61 -5.54 10.99
C ASN A 101 -3.57 -5.12 12.03
N MET A 102 -3.02 -6.11 12.74
CA MET A 102 -2.09 -5.91 13.86
C MET A 102 -0.75 -5.33 13.37
N MET A 103 -0.30 -5.73 12.16
CA MET A 103 0.94 -5.20 11.61
C MET A 103 0.82 -3.70 11.29
N ASN A 104 -0.35 -3.29 10.78
CA ASN A 104 -0.61 -1.88 10.49
C ASN A 104 -0.88 -1.07 11.76
N LEU A 105 -1.45 -1.71 12.80
CA LEU A 105 -1.68 -1.06 14.09
C LEU A 105 -0.36 -0.70 14.79
N PHE A 106 0.62 -1.60 14.81
CA PHE A 106 1.88 -1.38 15.54
C PHE A 106 2.97 -0.74 14.69
N ALA A 107 3.05 -1.04 13.40
CA ALA A 107 4.13 -0.60 12.52
C ALA A 107 3.68 0.41 11.43
N GLY A 108 2.42 0.90 11.51
CA GLY A 108 1.83 1.76 10.49
C GLY A 108 1.62 1.06 9.15
N TYR A 109 0.84 1.66 8.26
CA TYR A 109 0.63 1.14 6.91
C TYR A 109 1.59 1.81 5.92
N PRO A 110 2.45 1.06 5.20
CA PRO A 110 3.47 1.63 4.30
C PRO A 110 2.92 2.10 2.94
N GLY A 111 1.60 2.09 2.73
CA GLY A 111 0.95 2.44 1.45
C GLY A 111 0.77 1.26 0.49
N THR A 112 1.37 0.12 0.78
CA THR A 112 1.19 -1.17 0.08
C THR A 112 1.11 -2.29 1.11
N PRO A 113 0.29 -3.35 0.89
CA PRO A 113 0.23 -4.47 1.80
C PRO A 113 1.58 -5.18 1.92
N ARG A 114 1.93 -5.58 3.14
CA ARG A 114 3.11 -6.42 3.36
C ARG A 114 2.88 -7.80 2.77
N THR A 115 3.94 -8.54 2.52
CA THR A 115 3.84 -9.93 2.05
C THR A 115 3.13 -10.81 3.07
N PHE A 116 3.41 -10.58 4.36
CA PHE A 116 2.73 -11.21 5.48
C PHE A 116 2.01 -10.17 6.31
N GLU A 117 0.74 -10.41 6.61
CA GLU A 117 -0.08 -9.60 7.51
C GLU A 117 -0.86 -10.47 8.48
N MET A 118 -0.98 -10.03 9.72
CA MET A 118 -1.75 -10.68 10.76
C MET A 118 -2.93 -9.80 11.16
N GLU A 119 -4.13 -10.38 11.17
CA GLU A 119 -5.36 -9.68 11.57
C GLU A 119 -6.00 -10.38 12.77
N ALA A 120 -6.28 -9.65 13.84
CA ALA A 120 -7.20 -10.11 14.88
C ALA A 120 -8.63 -9.98 14.37
N VAL A 121 -9.44 -11.00 14.62
CA VAL A 121 -10.82 -11.07 14.13
C VAL A 121 -11.77 -11.24 15.30
N VAL A 122 -12.80 -10.40 15.32
CA VAL A 122 -13.94 -10.51 16.23
C VAL A 122 -15.20 -10.55 15.38
N GLY A 123 -16.06 -11.51 15.62
CA GLY A 123 -17.31 -11.68 14.92
C GLY A 123 -18.51 -11.87 15.86
N VAL A 124 -19.65 -11.50 15.37
CA VAL A 124 -20.95 -11.79 15.99
C VAL A 124 -21.94 -12.18 14.90
N GLY A 125 -22.74 -13.17 15.13
CA GLY A 125 -23.67 -13.65 14.12
C GLY A 125 -24.67 -14.66 14.59
N TRP A 126 -25.40 -15.17 13.65
CA TRP A 126 -26.40 -16.20 13.82
C TRP A 126 -25.81 -17.56 13.44
N LEU A 127 -25.97 -18.52 14.35
CA LEU A 127 -25.66 -19.92 14.13
C LEU A 127 -26.97 -20.68 13.91
N HIS A 128 -26.95 -21.61 12.96
CA HIS A 128 -28.11 -22.44 12.67
C HIS A 128 -27.70 -23.91 12.64
N GLY A 129 -28.33 -24.72 13.50
CA GLY A 129 -28.15 -26.17 13.53
C GLY A 129 -29.37 -26.85 12.90
N TYR A 130 -29.14 -27.67 11.89
CA TYR A 130 -30.19 -28.42 11.22
C TYR A 130 -30.46 -29.73 11.97
N VAL A 131 -31.48 -29.74 12.84
CA VAL A 131 -31.86 -30.92 13.65
C VAL A 131 -33.19 -31.44 13.14
N ASN A 132 -33.13 -32.39 12.23
CA ASN A 132 -34.34 -32.93 11.57
C ASN A 132 -35.30 -33.59 12.55
N GLY A 133 -36.44 -32.98 12.78
CA GLY A 133 -37.59 -33.55 13.49
C GLY A 133 -37.78 -33.11 14.94
N THR A 134 -36.84 -32.40 15.57
CA THR A 134 -36.95 -31.88 16.95
C THR A 134 -37.00 -30.34 17.01
N GLY A 135 -36.98 -29.66 15.87
CA GLY A 135 -36.80 -28.23 15.79
C GLY A 135 -35.34 -27.82 15.61
N ASP A 136 -35.11 -26.89 14.71
CA ASP A 136 -33.79 -26.36 14.42
C ASP A 136 -33.32 -25.44 15.56
N ASP A 137 -32.02 -25.47 15.85
CA ASP A 137 -31.40 -24.60 16.83
C ASP A 137 -30.87 -23.32 16.16
N ASN A 138 -31.16 -22.16 16.77
CA ASN A 138 -30.88 -20.84 16.19
C ASN A 138 -30.18 -19.90 17.18
N PRO A 139 -29.07 -20.31 17.80
CA PRO A 139 -28.39 -19.44 18.73
C PRO A 139 -27.64 -18.30 18.03
N TRP A 140 -27.40 -17.22 18.74
CA TRP A 140 -26.41 -16.28 18.31
C TRP A 140 -25.01 -16.69 18.82
N GLY A 141 -24.00 -16.37 18.03
CA GLY A 141 -22.63 -16.74 18.29
C GLY A 141 -21.64 -15.59 18.27
N THR A 142 -20.48 -15.84 18.81
CA THR A 142 -19.36 -14.92 18.79
C THR A 142 -18.12 -15.64 18.27
N ARG A 143 -17.40 -15.03 17.34
CA ARG A 143 -16.13 -15.52 16.80
C ARG A 143 -14.98 -14.70 17.37
N LEU A 144 -13.92 -15.40 17.81
CA LEU A 144 -12.62 -14.81 18.14
C LEU A 144 -11.55 -15.56 17.35
N GLY A 145 -10.75 -14.86 16.59
CA GLY A 145 -9.77 -15.53 15.73
C GLY A 145 -8.61 -14.64 15.31
N VAL A 146 -7.71 -15.24 14.55
CA VAL A 146 -6.59 -14.57 13.93
C VAL A 146 -6.49 -15.04 12.49
N ASN A 147 -6.35 -14.10 11.54
CA ASN A 147 -6.04 -14.42 10.17
C ASN A 147 -4.56 -14.16 9.91
N PHE A 148 -3.88 -15.14 9.35
CA PHE A 148 -2.54 -15.03 8.82
C PHE A 148 -2.64 -14.92 7.29
N ASN A 149 -2.41 -13.74 6.75
CA ASN A 149 -2.58 -13.44 5.33
C ASN A 149 -1.22 -13.37 4.63
N PHE A 150 -1.04 -14.15 3.58
CA PHE A 150 0.14 -14.15 2.72
C PHE A 150 -0.23 -13.52 1.38
N ASN A 151 0.08 -12.24 1.21
CA ASN A 151 -0.24 -11.46 0.02
C ASN A 151 0.69 -11.79 -1.14
N ILE A 152 0.14 -12.17 -2.30
CA ILE A 152 0.85 -12.73 -3.44
C ILE A 152 0.92 -11.72 -4.59
N GLY A 153 2.02 -11.77 -5.32
CA GLY A 153 2.25 -10.98 -6.53
C GLY A 153 2.64 -9.54 -6.27
N LYS A 154 3.04 -8.84 -7.31
CA LYS A 154 3.46 -7.42 -7.25
C LYS A 154 2.28 -6.49 -6.93
N GLU A 155 1.13 -6.75 -7.50
CA GLU A 155 -0.11 -6.00 -7.33
C GLU A 155 -0.81 -6.30 -5.99
N LYS A 156 -0.39 -7.35 -5.28
CA LYS A 156 -1.05 -7.82 -4.04
C LYS A 156 -2.56 -8.02 -4.21
N ALA A 157 -2.96 -8.51 -5.39
CA ALA A 157 -4.37 -8.73 -5.71
C ALA A 157 -4.95 -9.97 -5.02
N TRP A 158 -4.10 -10.90 -4.64
CA TRP A 158 -4.47 -12.18 -4.03
C TRP A 158 -3.76 -12.40 -2.71
N ALA A 159 -4.41 -13.09 -1.79
CA ALA A 159 -3.79 -13.60 -0.59
C ALA A 159 -4.22 -15.03 -0.31
N ILE A 160 -3.33 -15.84 0.24
CA ILE A 160 -3.64 -17.09 0.92
C ILE A 160 -3.76 -16.76 2.40
N SER A 161 -4.83 -17.23 3.03
CA SER A 161 -5.11 -16.97 4.45
C SER A 161 -5.22 -18.27 5.21
N LEU A 162 -4.63 -18.31 6.40
CA LEU A 162 -4.87 -19.33 7.42
C LEU A 162 -5.63 -18.67 8.58
N LYS A 163 -6.78 -19.24 8.97
CA LYS A 163 -7.75 -18.59 9.85
C LYS A 163 -8.15 -19.49 11.03
N PRO A 164 -7.28 -19.68 12.03
CA PRO A 164 -7.69 -20.29 13.28
C PRO A 164 -8.65 -19.38 14.04
N SER A 165 -9.76 -19.97 14.55
CA SER A 165 -10.75 -19.23 15.33
C SER A 165 -11.50 -20.09 16.32
N LEU A 166 -12.03 -19.45 17.35
CA LEU A 166 -12.98 -19.99 18.30
C LEU A 166 -14.35 -19.40 18.04
N VAL A 167 -15.35 -20.22 17.87
CA VAL A 167 -16.74 -19.80 17.71
C VAL A 167 -17.51 -20.28 18.94
N TYR A 168 -18.07 -19.33 19.67
CA TYR A 168 -18.86 -19.57 20.86
C TYR A 168 -20.34 -19.49 20.52
N ASP A 169 -21.08 -20.53 20.83
CA ASP A 169 -22.52 -20.47 20.97
C ASP A 169 -22.85 -19.76 22.30
N MET A 170 -23.54 -18.65 22.24
CA MET A 170 -23.81 -17.79 23.39
C MET A 170 -25.10 -18.16 24.12
N GLU A 171 -25.93 -19.05 23.57
CA GLU A 171 -27.23 -19.46 24.11
C GLU A 171 -27.29 -20.94 24.56
N GLY A 172 -26.22 -21.68 24.39
CA GLY A 172 -26.15 -23.13 24.52
C GLY A 172 -26.54 -23.76 25.86
N ASP A 173 -27.41 -23.12 26.62
CA ASP A 173 -28.06 -23.66 27.80
C ASP A 173 -29.53 -23.25 27.79
N PHE A 174 -30.38 -24.02 27.12
CA PHE A 174 -31.81 -23.81 26.90
C PHE A 174 -32.62 -23.41 28.14
N ASN A 175 -32.11 -23.68 29.34
CA ASN A 175 -32.79 -23.43 30.61
C ASN A 175 -32.38 -22.13 31.30
N ARG A 176 -31.42 -21.38 30.76
CA ARG A 176 -30.87 -20.21 31.47
C ARG A 176 -30.69 -18.98 30.59
N HIS A 177 -31.56 -18.43 29.93
CA HIS A 177 -31.55 -17.15 29.20
C HIS A 177 -30.38 -16.15 29.48
N LYS A 178 -29.18 -16.63 29.77
CA LYS A 178 -28.00 -15.85 30.08
C LYS A 178 -26.90 -16.17 29.08
N SER A 179 -26.68 -15.24 28.17
CA SER A 179 -25.54 -15.26 27.26
C SER A 179 -24.23 -15.25 28.01
N ARG A 180 -23.38 -16.26 27.79
CA ARG A 180 -22.06 -16.38 28.40
C ARG A 180 -21.09 -17.12 27.51
N PHE A 181 -19.81 -16.83 27.66
CA PHE A 181 -18.74 -17.62 27.05
C PHE A 181 -18.61 -18.96 27.84
N ASN A 182 -18.99 -20.04 27.17
CA ASN A 182 -18.87 -21.38 27.72
C ASN A 182 -18.03 -22.24 26.78
N ALA A 183 -16.88 -22.72 27.28
CA ALA A 183 -15.97 -23.54 26.47
C ALA A 183 -16.64 -24.86 25.99
N ASN A 184 -17.63 -25.37 26.72
CA ASN A 184 -18.35 -26.57 26.32
C ASN A 184 -19.23 -26.39 25.09
N ASN A 185 -19.62 -25.13 24.82
CA ASN A 185 -20.40 -24.73 23.66
C ASN A 185 -19.55 -24.02 22.62
N ALA A 186 -18.23 -24.13 22.72
CA ALA A 186 -17.29 -23.54 21.79
C ALA A 186 -16.83 -24.56 20.73
N ARG A 187 -16.57 -24.06 19.55
CA ARG A 187 -15.98 -24.82 18.43
C ARG A 187 -14.65 -24.18 18.07
N VAL A 188 -13.69 -25.03 17.77
CA VAL A 188 -12.43 -24.61 17.13
C VAL A 188 -12.61 -24.74 15.62
N GLU A 189 -12.34 -23.69 14.88
CA GLU A 189 -12.30 -23.73 13.43
C GLU A 189 -10.88 -23.45 12.95
N LEU A 190 -10.42 -24.27 12.02
CA LEU A 190 -9.17 -24.08 11.30
C LEU A 190 -9.47 -24.03 9.81
N LEU A 191 -9.48 -22.83 9.27
CA LEU A 191 -9.80 -22.60 7.88
C LEU A 191 -8.57 -22.13 7.10
N ALA A 192 -8.49 -22.54 5.84
CA ALA A 192 -7.62 -21.94 4.84
C ALA A 192 -8.49 -21.27 3.79
N GLY A 193 -8.04 -20.14 3.23
CA GLY A 193 -8.81 -19.41 2.26
C GLY A 193 -7.95 -18.73 1.20
N ILE A 194 -8.59 -18.44 0.08
CA ILE A 194 -8.06 -17.59 -0.97
C ILE A 194 -8.87 -16.30 -0.96
N VAL A 195 -8.19 -15.18 -0.85
CA VAL A 195 -8.80 -13.85 -0.81
C VAL A 195 -8.39 -13.09 -2.07
N TYR A 196 -9.36 -12.50 -2.74
CA TYR A 196 -9.16 -11.59 -3.85
C TYR A 196 -9.53 -10.17 -3.43
N TYR A 197 -8.59 -9.24 -3.60
CA TYR A 197 -8.82 -7.82 -3.38
C TYR A 197 -9.34 -7.18 -4.66
N ILE A 198 -10.56 -6.66 -4.58
CA ILE A 198 -11.25 -6.07 -5.72
C ILE A 198 -10.57 -4.76 -6.10
N LYS A 199 -10.31 -4.58 -7.41
CA LYS A 199 -9.70 -3.37 -7.94
C LYS A 199 -10.59 -2.17 -7.70
N GLY A 200 -10.08 -1.18 -7.01
CA GLY A 200 -10.81 0.04 -6.68
C GLY A 200 -10.71 1.12 -7.76
N SER A 201 -11.35 2.26 -7.51
CA SER A 201 -11.33 3.44 -8.39
C SER A 201 -9.93 4.03 -8.59
N SER A 202 -8.99 3.74 -7.68
CA SER A 202 -7.57 4.09 -7.81
C SER A 202 -6.82 3.25 -8.86
N GLY A 203 -7.47 2.25 -9.45
CA GLY A 203 -6.87 1.30 -10.37
C GLY A 203 -5.96 0.26 -9.70
N ARG A 204 -5.95 0.17 -8.35
CA ARG A 204 -5.13 -0.77 -7.57
C ARG A 204 -6.01 -1.74 -6.79
N HIS A 205 -5.45 -2.91 -6.47
CA HIS A 205 -6.10 -3.94 -5.65
C HIS A 205 -5.93 -3.73 -4.15
N HIS A 206 -5.16 -2.74 -3.75
CA HIS A 206 -4.92 -2.42 -2.35
C HIS A 206 -5.25 -0.97 -2.05
N ALA A 207 -5.56 -0.72 -0.80
CA ALA A 207 -5.79 0.62 -0.30
C ALA A 207 -4.51 1.46 -0.44
N THR A 208 -4.64 2.68 -0.93
CA THR A 208 -3.56 3.66 -0.99
C THR A 208 -3.81 4.76 0.02
N LEU A 209 -2.73 5.32 0.57
CA LEU A 209 -2.84 6.45 1.48
C LEU A 209 -3.11 7.74 0.70
N VAL A 210 -3.94 8.61 1.25
CA VAL A 210 -3.93 10.02 0.88
C VAL A 210 -2.69 10.60 1.56
N LYS A 211 -1.76 11.15 0.77
CA LYS A 211 -0.66 11.93 1.34
C LYS A 211 -1.31 13.12 2.05
N GLU A 212 -1.11 13.22 3.35
CA GLU A 212 -1.61 14.35 4.11
C GLU A 212 -1.06 15.63 3.49
N TYR A 213 -1.94 16.60 3.25
CA TYR A 213 -1.56 17.87 2.67
C TYR A 213 -0.68 18.62 3.68
N ASN A 214 0.62 18.60 3.43
CA ASN A 214 1.58 19.35 4.23
C ASN A 214 1.76 20.72 3.60
N GLN A 215 1.13 21.74 4.19
CA GLN A 215 1.21 23.12 3.73
C GLN A 215 2.67 23.58 3.57
N THR A 216 3.52 23.20 4.50
CA THR A 216 4.95 23.53 4.46
C THR A 216 5.66 22.92 3.24
N GLU A 217 5.31 21.67 2.87
CA GLU A 217 5.87 21.02 1.67
C GLU A 217 5.42 21.75 0.39
N VAL A 218 4.16 22.18 0.35
CA VAL A 218 3.61 22.93 -0.80
C VAL A 218 4.26 24.31 -0.89
N ASP A 219 4.44 24.99 0.22
CA ASP A 219 5.09 26.31 0.25
C ASP A 219 6.57 26.22 -0.18
N ASN A 220 7.28 25.16 0.26
CA ASN A 220 8.64 24.87 -0.19
C ASN A 220 8.72 24.55 -1.68
N LEU A 221 7.77 23.77 -2.20
CA LEU A 221 7.68 23.48 -3.63
C LEU A 221 7.37 24.74 -4.44
N ASN A 222 6.42 25.57 -4.01
CA ASN A 222 6.09 26.84 -4.63
C ASN A 222 7.28 27.79 -4.65
N THR A 223 8.01 27.90 -3.54
CA THR A 223 9.25 28.68 -3.45
C THR A 223 10.30 28.16 -4.45
N SER A 224 10.46 26.84 -4.55
CA SER A 224 11.39 26.23 -5.49
C SER A 224 10.97 26.47 -6.97
N VAL A 225 9.69 26.40 -7.26
CA VAL A 225 9.15 26.72 -8.61
C VAL A 225 9.40 28.17 -8.95
N ASN A 226 9.15 29.10 -8.05
CA ASN A 226 9.40 30.53 -8.29
C ASN A 226 10.87 30.80 -8.52
N ARG A 227 11.75 30.25 -7.68
CA ARG A 227 13.20 30.36 -7.88
C ARG A 227 13.67 29.82 -9.23
N LEU A 228 13.15 28.68 -9.66
CA LEU A 228 13.49 28.09 -10.96
C LEU A 228 12.98 28.96 -12.13
N ARG A 229 11.80 29.58 -11.98
CA ARG A 229 11.28 30.55 -12.97
C ARG A 229 12.19 31.77 -13.08
N ASP A 230 12.62 32.35 -11.95
CA ASP A 230 13.52 33.49 -11.93
C ASP A 230 14.87 33.13 -12.58
N GLN A 231 15.45 31.98 -12.24
CA GLN A 231 16.68 31.48 -12.88
C GLN A 231 16.51 31.28 -14.39
N LEU A 232 15.36 30.82 -14.83
CA LEU A 232 15.06 30.63 -16.26
C LEU A 232 14.95 31.97 -16.97
N LEU A 233 14.33 32.98 -16.34
CA LEU A 233 14.24 34.35 -16.90
C LEU A 233 15.62 34.98 -17.01
N ASP A 234 16.46 34.87 -15.97
CA ASP A 234 17.83 35.39 -15.98
C ASP A 234 18.69 34.70 -17.05
N SER A 235 18.57 33.38 -17.16
CA SER A 235 19.29 32.61 -18.19
C SER A 235 18.86 33.01 -19.60
N ARG A 236 17.56 33.24 -19.82
CA ARG A 236 17.06 33.76 -21.10
C ARG A 236 17.63 35.13 -21.44
N LYS A 237 17.62 36.05 -20.45
CA LYS A 237 18.18 37.39 -20.60
C LYS A 237 19.68 37.33 -20.95
N GLN A 238 20.45 36.53 -20.23
CA GLN A 238 21.87 36.31 -20.55
C GLN A 238 22.08 35.73 -21.94
N THR A 239 21.21 34.82 -22.36
CA THR A 239 21.26 34.24 -23.72
C THR A 239 20.97 35.28 -24.77
N GLU A 240 19.95 36.12 -24.59
CA GLU A 240 19.62 37.23 -25.49
C GLU A 240 20.77 38.24 -25.58
N GLU A 241 21.36 38.62 -24.45
CA GLU A 241 22.54 39.50 -24.42
C GLU A 241 23.74 38.88 -25.13
N ALA A 242 23.97 37.57 -24.95
CA ALA A 242 25.06 36.85 -25.62
C ALA A 242 24.82 36.78 -27.14
N ILE A 243 23.59 36.53 -27.59
CA ILE A 243 23.21 36.57 -29.01
C ILE A 243 23.42 37.98 -29.58
N GLY A 244 23.00 39.01 -28.83
CA GLY A 244 23.22 40.39 -29.23
C GLY A 244 24.69 40.74 -29.40
N ARG A 245 25.55 40.34 -28.43
CA ARG A 245 27.01 40.53 -28.53
C ARG A 245 27.61 39.74 -29.71
N ALA A 246 27.21 38.51 -29.90
CA ALA A 246 27.67 37.72 -31.06
C ALA A 246 27.30 38.35 -32.39
N GLY A 247 26.09 38.88 -32.52
CA GLY A 247 25.66 39.62 -33.71
C GLY A 247 26.48 40.90 -33.96
N MET A 248 26.80 41.68 -32.90
CA MET A 248 27.68 42.84 -33.00
C MET A 248 29.10 42.47 -33.43
N LEU A 249 29.67 41.43 -32.81
CA LEU A 249 31.00 40.93 -33.16
C LEU A 249 31.06 40.42 -34.60
N GLN A 250 30.03 39.73 -35.07
CA GLN A 250 29.91 39.28 -36.45
C GLN A 250 29.88 40.44 -37.45
N LYS A 251 29.16 41.50 -37.11
CA LYS A 251 29.12 42.72 -37.91
C LYS A 251 30.46 43.42 -37.97
N GLN A 252 31.16 43.57 -36.81
CA GLN A 252 32.51 44.13 -36.75
C GLN A 252 33.52 43.28 -37.53
N LEU A 253 33.39 41.97 -37.48
CA LEU A 253 34.25 41.06 -38.24
C LEU A 253 34.02 41.22 -39.74
N ALA A 254 32.78 41.35 -40.22
CA ALA A 254 32.45 41.61 -41.61
C ALA A 254 32.97 42.97 -42.06
N GLU A 255 32.85 44.01 -41.23
CA GLU A 255 33.41 45.35 -41.51
C GLU A 255 34.95 45.32 -41.59
N CYS A 256 35.58 44.56 -40.72
CA CYS A 256 37.04 44.40 -40.74
C CYS A 256 37.52 43.64 -41.99
N GLN A 257 36.81 42.59 -42.38
CA GLN A 257 37.10 41.83 -43.61
C GLN A 257 36.85 42.60 -44.87
N SER A 258 35.91 43.58 -44.90
CA SER A 258 35.62 44.41 -46.02
C SER A 258 36.66 45.52 -46.24
N LYS A 259 37.44 45.93 -45.26
CA LYS A 259 38.55 46.85 -45.37
C LYS A 259 39.69 46.18 -46.12
N LYS A 260 40.03 46.67 -47.30
CA LYS A 260 41.21 46.19 -48.06
C LYS A 260 42.45 46.32 -47.18
N PRO A 261 43.31 45.30 -47.10
CA PRO A 261 44.54 45.42 -46.33
C PRO A 261 45.38 46.56 -46.92
N VAL A 262 45.68 47.54 -46.10
CA VAL A 262 46.70 48.55 -46.48
C VAL A 262 48.02 47.81 -46.29
N ILE A 263 48.56 47.32 -47.44
CA ILE A 263 49.91 46.77 -47.43
C ILE A 263 50.83 48.02 -47.54
N GLU A 264 51.28 48.56 -46.41
CA GLU A 264 52.46 49.39 -46.35
C GLU A 264 53.67 48.50 -46.70
N THR A 265 54.08 48.52 -47.93
CA THR A 265 55.36 48.00 -48.38
C THR A 265 56.45 48.88 -47.80
N VAL A 266 56.96 48.52 -46.59
CA VAL A 266 58.22 49.08 -46.09
C VAL A 266 59.29 48.49 -46.94
N ILE A 267 59.74 49.28 -47.95
CA ILE A 267 60.93 48.97 -48.73
C ILE A 267 62.12 49.34 -47.83
N GLU A 268 62.59 48.40 -47.01
CA GLU A 268 63.89 48.50 -46.39
C GLU A 268 64.94 48.38 -47.50
N LYS A 269 65.56 49.52 -47.89
CA LYS A 269 66.77 49.50 -48.67
C LYS A 269 67.83 48.73 -47.90
N ALA A 270 68.10 47.55 -48.33
CA ALA A 270 69.21 46.76 -47.81
C ALA A 270 70.52 47.58 -48.06
N LYS A 271 71.12 48.10 -47.02
CA LYS A 271 72.49 48.61 -47.03
C LYS A 271 73.41 47.41 -47.26
N THR A 272 73.89 47.31 -48.50
CA THR A 272 75.01 46.41 -48.79
C THR A 272 76.25 46.91 -48.02
N LEU A 273 76.63 46.20 -47.03
CA LEU A 273 77.93 46.38 -46.34
C LEU A 273 79.03 45.81 -47.26
N GLU A 274 79.65 46.73 -48.06
CA GLU A 274 80.92 46.40 -48.77
C GLU A 274 82.02 46.38 -47.71
N SER A 275 82.46 45.23 -47.30
CA SER A 275 83.70 45.10 -46.56
C SER A 275 84.84 44.95 -47.52
N ILE A 276 85.69 45.93 -47.61
CA ILE A 276 86.95 45.87 -48.34
C ILE A 276 87.97 45.13 -47.47
N VAL A 277 88.36 43.90 -47.85
CA VAL A 277 89.42 43.20 -47.26
C VAL A 277 90.71 43.49 -48.02
N THR A 278 91.58 44.29 -47.45
CA THR A 278 92.90 44.57 -47.98
C THR A 278 93.91 43.52 -47.51
N PHE A 279 94.44 42.77 -48.47
CA PHE A 279 95.50 41.78 -48.19
C PHE A 279 96.84 42.43 -48.34
N ARG A 280 97.74 42.20 -47.39
CA ARG A 280 99.14 42.60 -47.48
C ARG A 280 99.81 41.66 -48.49
N GLN A 281 100.52 42.26 -49.46
CA GLN A 281 101.23 41.53 -50.55
C GLN A 281 102.18 40.48 -49.92
N GLY A 282 101.93 39.22 -50.17
CA GLY A 282 102.81 38.13 -49.67
C GLY A 282 102.20 37.30 -48.46
N SER A 283 100.96 37.56 -47.98
CA SER A 283 100.30 36.81 -46.87
C SER A 283 99.15 35.97 -47.42
N SER A 284 99.20 34.65 -47.28
CA SER A 284 98.10 33.71 -47.66
C SER A 284 97.23 33.28 -46.40
N LYS A 285 97.19 34.08 -45.37
CA LYS A 285 96.33 33.80 -44.19
C LYS A 285 95.28 34.90 -44.09
N VAL A 286 93.98 34.48 -44.16
CA VAL A 286 92.80 35.27 -43.85
C VAL A 286 92.60 35.31 -42.34
#